data_61d68c9e6ed93095cb1624dfc8dd677a
#
_entry.id   61d68c9e6ed93095cb1624dfc8dd677a
#
_cell.length_a   1.000
_cell.length_b   1.000
_cell.length_c   1.000
_cell.angle_alpha   90.00
_cell.angle_beta   90.00
_cell.angle_gamma   90.00
#
_symmetry.space_group_name_H-M   'P 1'
#
loop_
_entity.id
_entity.type
_entity.pdbx_description
1 polymer ?
#
loop_
_entity_poly.entity_id
_entity_poly.type
_entity_poly.pdbx_seq_one_letter_code
_entity_poly.pdbx_strand_id
1 'polypeptide(L)'
;DEFALSSLSKANAAIENGSFENEIAPHTIKTRKGDVTVSVDEQPGNARPEKIPSLRAAFKKDGTITAANSSSISDGGAALILMSESKAKEQGLTPLCKIVAHSTHSQKPSEFTVAPVGAISSVLEKAGWAVNDVDLWEINEAFAMVTMLAINELKLDESKVNVNGGACALGHPIGASGARILVTLIHALKNRGLKKGIASLCIG
;
A
#
# COMPACT_ATOMS: atom_id res chain seq x y z
N ASP A 1 9.27 -7.95 13.17
CA ASP A 1 8.03 -7.80 13.94
C ASP A 1 7.68 -6.33 14.15
N GLU A 2 8.63 -5.49 14.57
CA GLU A 2 8.39 -4.05 14.82
C GLU A 2 7.74 -3.34 13.62
N PHE A 3 8.22 -3.59 12.42
CA PHE A 3 7.63 -3.02 11.21
C PHE A 3 6.15 -3.45 11.04
N ALA A 4 5.84 -4.73 11.25
CA ALA A 4 4.46 -5.23 11.14
C ALA A 4 3.55 -4.61 12.21
N LEU A 5 4.06 -4.43 13.43
CA LEU A 5 3.35 -3.73 14.50
C LEU A 5 3.12 -2.25 14.16
N SER A 6 4.12 -1.59 13.57
CA SER A 6 3.98 -0.21 13.08
C SER A 6 2.93 -0.10 11.99
N SER A 7 2.94 -1.01 11.00
CA SER A 7 1.92 -1.07 9.94
C SER A 7 0.51 -1.23 10.53
N LEU A 8 0.34 -2.16 11.48
CA LEU A 8 -0.93 -2.37 12.18
C LEU A 8 -1.39 -1.14 12.97
N SER A 9 -0.48 -0.50 13.69
CA SER A 9 -0.79 0.72 14.46
C SER A 9 -1.23 1.86 13.54
N LYS A 10 -0.54 2.06 12.41
CA LYS A 10 -0.91 3.06 11.40
C LYS A 10 -2.28 2.75 10.78
N ALA A 11 -2.57 1.48 10.48
CA ALA A 11 -3.85 1.07 9.90
C ALA A 11 -5.02 1.32 10.88
N ASN A 12 -4.87 0.90 12.13
CA ASN A 12 -5.88 1.16 13.17
C ASN A 12 -6.13 2.66 13.36
N ALA A 13 -5.07 3.45 13.48
CA ALA A 13 -5.19 4.91 13.59
C ALA A 13 -5.89 5.54 12.38
N ALA A 14 -5.60 5.04 11.15
CA ALA A 14 -6.23 5.52 9.93
C ALA A 14 -7.73 5.16 9.86
N ILE A 15 -8.11 3.99 10.36
CA ILE A 15 -9.53 3.60 10.50
C ILE A 15 -10.22 4.49 11.52
N GLU A 16 -9.64 4.65 12.71
CA GLU A 16 -10.23 5.40 13.81
C GLU A 16 -10.41 6.90 13.50
N ASN A 17 -9.44 7.50 12.79
CA ASN A 17 -9.49 8.93 12.43
C ASN A 17 -10.19 9.23 11.12
N GLY A 18 -10.77 8.23 10.44
CA GLY A 18 -11.51 8.41 9.20
C GLY A 18 -10.65 8.67 7.96
N SER A 19 -9.35 8.38 8.00
CA SER A 19 -8.45 8.62 6.84
C SER A 19 -8.87 7.87 5.58
N PHE A 20 -9.59 6.76 5.71
CA PHE A 20 -10.08 5.93 4.60
C PHE A 20 -11.50 6.28 4.13
N GLU A 21 -12.24 7.16 4.81
CA GLU A 21 -13.65 7.41 4.50
C GLU A 21 -13.91 7.83 3.05
N ASN A 22 -13.02 8.66 2.49
CA ASN A 22 -13.18 9.19 1.13
C ASN A 22 -12.71 8.21 0.03
N GLU A 23 -12.07 7.10 0.39
CA GLU A 23 -11.56 6.12 -0.58
C GLU A 23 -12.35 4.80 -0.57
N ILE A 24 -13.09 4.52 0.50
CA ILE A 24 -13.87 3.30 0.65
C ILE A 24 -15.21 3.44 -0.08
N ALA A 25 -15.51 2.45 -0.94
CA ALA A 25 -16.83 2.23 -1.51
C ALA A 25 -17.54 1.12 -0.73
N PRO A 26 -18.50 1.42 0.17
CA PRO A 26 -19.18 0.40 0.94
C PRO A 26 -19.87 -0.64 0.04
N HIS A 27 -19.75 -1.90 0.39
CA HIS A 27 -20.35 -3.00 -0.37
C HIS A 27 -21.38 -3.76 0.48
N THR A 28 -22.58 -3.92 -0.04
CA THR A 28 -23.65 -4.64 0.66
C THR A 28 -23.74 -6.08 0.17
N ILE A 29 -23.56 -7.01 1.10
CA ILE A 29 -23.63 -8.45 0.88
C ILE A 29 -25.00 -8.94 1.34
N LYS A 30 -25.73 -9.61 0.47
CA LYS A 30 -26.99 -10.29 0.82
C LYS A 30 -26.69 -11.61 1.52
N THR A 31 -27.11 -11.74 2.76
CA THR A 31 -26.97 -12.98 3.54
C THR A 31 -28.33 -13.58 3.90
N ARG A 32 -28.34 -14.84 4.34
CA ARG A 32 -29.58 -15.49 4.82
C ARG A 32 -30.18 -14.82 6.06
N LYS A 33 -29.37 -14.04 6.80
CA LYS A 33 -29.79 -13.33 8.02
C LYS A 33 -30.12 -11.86 7.78
N GLY A 34 -30.06 -11.39 6.54
CA GLY A 34 -30.26 -10.01 6.15
C GLY A 34 -29.03 -9.43 5.45
N ASP A 35 -29.16 -8.23 4.97
CA ASP A 35 -28.10 -7.52 4.27
C ASP A 35 -27.03 -7.03 5.26
N VAL A 36 -25.75 -7.20 4.90
CA VAL A 36 -24.59 -6.74 5.67
C VAL A 36 -23.79 -5.78 4.81
N THR A 37 -23.61 -4.56 5.24
CA THR A 37 -22.76 -3.58 4.54
C THR A 37 -21.36 -3.61 5.13
N VAL A 38 -20.37 -3.91 4.28
CA VAL A 38 -18.94 -3.88 4.61
C VAL A 38 -18.38 -2.53 4.19
N SER A 39 -17.80 -1.79 5.12
CA SER A 39 -17.20 -0.47 4.93
C SER A 39 -15.91 -0.26 5.72
N VAL A 40 -15.43 -1.27 6.40
CA VAL A 40 -14.21 -1.24 7.22
C VAL A 40 -13.43 -2.52 6.96
N ASP A 41 -12.10 -2.41 6.82
CA ASP A 41 -11.22 -3.55 6.75
C ASP A 41 -11.23 -4.32 8.07
N GLU A 42 -11.54 -5.62 8.01
CA GLU A 42 -11.67 -6.46 9.20
C GLU A 42 -10.34 -6.99 9.74
N GLN A 43 -9.29 -7.08 8.89
CA GLN A 43 -8.01 -7.64 9.30
C GLN A 43 -7.33 -6.90 10.44
N PRO A 44 -7.20 -5.56 10.42
CA PRO A 44 -6.58 -4.84 11.53
C PRO A 44 -7.29 -5.08 12.86
N GLY A 45 -8.64 -5.13 12.84
CA GLY A 45 -9.46 -5.40 14.02
C GLY A 45 -9.34 -6.83 14.55
N ASN A 46 -8.95 -7.78 13.71
CA ASN A 46 -8.76 -9.20 14.07
C ASN A 46 -7.32 -9.54 14.47
N ALA A 47 -6.39 -8.59 14.34
CA ALA A 47 -4.98 -8.80 14.66
C ALA A 47 -4.79 -9.05 16.17
N ARG A 48 -3.77 -9.85 16.51
CA ARG A 48 -3.41 -10.21 17.87
C ARG A 48 -1.93 -9.94 18.14
N PRO A 49 -1.57 -8.67 18.39
CA PRO A 49 -0.16 -8.25 18.55
C PRO A 49 0.58 -9.04 19.63
N GLU A 50 -0.11 -9.42 20.71
CA GLU A 50 0.46 -10.19 21.81
C GLU A 50 0.95 -11.58 21.41
N LYS A 51 0.48 -12.11 20.29
CA LYS A 51 0.90 -13.42 19.77
C LYS A 51 2.07 -13.37 18.81
N ILE A 52 2.43 -12.20 18.27
CA ILE A 52 3.47 -12.03 17.27
C ILE A 52 4.81 -12.67 17.70
N PRO A 53 5.31 -12.45 18.95
CA PRO A 53 6.58 -13.03 19.37
C PRO A 53 6.60 -14.57 19.42
N SER A 54 5.42 -15.22 19.46
CA SER A 54 5.27 -16.67 19.52
C SER A 54 5.00 -17.33 18.17
N LEU A 55 4.90 -16.55 17.08
CA LEU A 55 4.63 -17.08 15.76
C LEU A 55 5.81 -17.90 15.23
N ARG A 56 5.47 -18.98 14.55
CA ARG A 56 6.46 -19.84 13.89
C ARG A 56 6.84 -19.26 12.54
N ALA A 57 8.10 -19.47 12.16
CA ALA A 57 8.58 -19.15 10.83
C ALA A 57 7.81 -19.96 9.77
N ALA A 58 7.40 -19.28 8.69
CA ALA A 58 6.51 -19.84 7.66
C ALA A 58 7.24 -20.75 6.65
N PHE A 59 8.52 -20.46 6.35
CA PHE A 59 9.21 -21.11 5.24
C PHE A 59 10.41 -21.98 5.67
N LYS A 60 11.14 -21.58 6.70
CA LYS A 60 12.30 -22.32 7.22
C LYS A 60 12.16 -22.42 8.74
N LYS A 61 12.59 -23.57 9.32
CA LYS A 61 12.50 -23.82 10.76
C LYS A 61 13.15 -22.70 11.60
N ASP A 62 14.28 -22.17 11.14
CA ASP A 62 15.02 -21.10 11.80
C ASP A 62 14.91 -19.76 11.01
N GLY A 63 13.81 -19.58 10.27
CA GLY A 63 13.55 -18.38 9.48
C GLY A 63 12.94 -17.25 10.32
N THR A 64 12.88 -16.07 9.73
CA THR A 64 12.34 -14.86 10.36
C THR A 64 11.01 -14.40 9.77
N ILE A 65 10.57 -15.00 8.66
CA ILE A 65 9.30 -14.68 8.02
C ILE A 65 8.18 -15.43 8.72
N THR A 66 7.21 -14.69 9.24
CA THR A 66 6.04 -15.21 9.96
C THR A 66 4.74 -14.70 9.33
N ALA A 67 3.60 -15.18 9.81
CA ALA A 67 2.30 -14.67 9.38
C ALA A 67 2.08 -13.18 9.71
N ALA A 68 2.79 -12.62 10.69
CA ALA A 68 2.65 -11.21 11.07
C ALA A 68 3.42 -10.26 10.14
N ASN A 69 4.59 -10.68 9.64
CA ASN A 69 5.42 -9.86 8.76
C ASN A 69 5.30 -10.25 7.27
N SER A 70 4.23 -10.98 6.97
CA SER A 70 3.77 -11.32 5.62
C SER A 70 2.35 -10.79 5.44
N SER A 71 2.04 -10.36 4.22
CA SER A 71 0.64 -10.03 3.91
C SER A 71 -0.20 -11.30 3.79
N SER A 72 -1.46 -11.22 4.18
CA SER A 72 -2.41 -12.28 3.91
C SER A 72 -2.89 -12.22 2.45
N ILE A 73 -3.21 -13.37 1.88
CA ILE A 73 -3.99 -13.45 0.64
C ILE A 73 -5.41 -13.03 1.01
N SER A 74 -5.91 -11.97 0.38
CA SER A 74 -7.18 -11.34 0.76
C SER A 74 -8.05 -11.11 -0.46
N ASP A 75 -9.36 -11.03 -0.23
CA ASP A 75 -10.31 -10.55 -1.22
C ASP A 75 -10.34 -9.03 -1.19
N GLY A 76 -10.52 -8.41 -2.35
CA GLY A 76 -10.60 -6.96 -2.44
C GLY A 76 -10.77 -6.47 -3.87
N GLY A 77 -11.27 -5.25 -4.01
CA GLY A 77 -11.43 -4.57 -5.29
C GLY A 77 -11.06 -3.10 -5.17
N ALA A 78 -10.48 -2.55 -6.21
CA ALA A 78 -10.21 -1.13 -6.30
C ALA A 78 -10.36 -0.67 -7.75
N ALA A 79 -10.78 0.57 -7.96
CA ALA A 79 -10.98 1.11 -9.29
C ALA A 79 -10.47 2.55 -9.39
N LEU A 80 -9.86 2.86 -10.53
CA LEU A 80 -9.40 4.18 -10.90
C LEU A 80 -9.85 4.48 -12.33
N ILE A 81 -10.33 5.70 -12.57
CA ILE A 81 -10.68 6.16 -13.91
C ILE A 81 -9.51 6.98 -14.43
N LEU A 82 -8.92 6.54 -15.54
CA LEU A 82 -7.81 7.21 -16.22
C LEU A 82 -8.30 7.82 -17.54
N MET A 83 -7.82 9.02 -17.81
CA MET A 83 -8.06 9.69 -19.09
C MET A 83 -6.95 10.69 -19.36
N SER A 84 -6.86 11.18 -20.62
CA SER A 84 -5.94 12.27 -20.95
C SER A 84 -6.38 13.59 -20.30
N GLU A 85 -5.42 14.47 -20.03
CA GLU A 85 -5.70 15.81 -19.49
C GLU A 85 -6.64 16.61 -20.41
N SER A 86 -6.47 16.47 -21.73
CA SER A 86 -7.35 17.10 -22.71
C SER A 86 -8.79 16.62 -22.59
N LYS A 87 -8.99 15.30 -22.39
CA LYS A 87 -10.34 14.72 -22.22
C LYS A 87 -10.98 15.15 -20.92
N ALA A 88 -10.22 15.22 -19.83
CA ALA A 88 -10.74 15.73 -18.57
C ALA A 88 -11.22 17.18 -18.69
N LYS A 89 -10.45 18.04 -19.35
CA LYS A 89 -10.83 19.44 -19.62
C LYS A 89 -12.07 19.55 -20.51
N GLU A 90 -12.14 18.76 -21.57
CA GLU A 90 -13.31 18.71 -22.46
C GLU A 90 -14.59 18.36 -21.72
N GLN A 91 -14.49 17.44 -20.77
CA GLN A 91 -15.63 16.99 -19.95
C GLN A 91 -15.88 17.83 -18.69
N GLY A 92 -15.11 18.88 -18.45
CA GLY A 92 -15.24 19.72 -17.27
C GLY A 92 -14.88 19.00 -15.96
N LEU A 93 -14.09 17.93 -16.02
CA LEU A 93 -13.70 17.15 -14.86
C LEU A 93 -12.44 17.71 -14.21
N THR A 94 -12.40 17.68 -12.89
CA THR A 94 -11.21 18.04 -12.12
C THR A 94 -10.43 16.76 -11.75
N PRO A 95 -9.21 16.54 -12.30
CA PRO A 95 -8.41 15.39 -11.95
C PRO A 95 -8.02 15.39 -10.47
N LEU A 96 -8.04 14.22 -9.83
CA LEU A 96 -7.50 14.06 -8.47
C LEU A 96 -5.97 14.17 -8.44
N CYS A 97 -5.31 13.63 -9.47
CA CYS A 97 -3.87 13.68 -9.63
C CYS A 97 -3.49 13.52 -11.11
N LYS A 98 -2.20 13.66 -11.41
CA LYS A 98 -1.58 13.38 -12.70
C LYS A 98 -0.54 12.28 -12.52
N ILE A 99 -0.57 11.26 -13.37
CA ILE A 99 0.50 10.27 -13.48
C ILE A 99 1.66 10.94 -14.23
N VAL A 100 2.76 11.18 -13.52
CA VAL A 100 3.95 11.88 -14.09
C VAL A 100 4.82 10.90 -14.85
N ALA A 101 5.08 9.73 -14.29
CA ALA A 101 5.90 8.70 -14.89
C ALA A 101 5.49 7.32 -14.37
N HIS A 102 5.91 6.28 -15.07
CA HIS A 102 5.84 4.89 -14.62
C HIS A 102 7.09 4.13 -15.03
N SER A 103 7.41 3.08 -14.30
CA SER A 103 8.53 2.17 -14.62
C SER A 103 8.21 0.76 -14.19
N THR A 104 8.94 -0.17 -14.76
CA THR A 104 9.00 -1.57 -14.35
C THR A 104 10.45 -1.96 -14.15
N HIS A 105 10.69 -2.88 -13.24
CA HIS A 105 12.02 -3.45 -12.99
C HIS A 105 11.87 -4.93 -12.68
N SER A 106 12.74 -5.76 -13.25
CA SER A 106 12.71 -7.20 -13.05
C SER A 106 13.96 -7.65 -12.33
N GLN A 107 13.79 -8.59 -11.42
CA GLN A 107 14.87 -9.28 -10.71
C GLN A 107 14.77 -10.80 -10.91
N LYS A 108 15.80 -11.53 -10.48
CA LYS A 108 15.67 -12.98 -10.39
C LYS A 108 14.54 -13.34 -9.45
N PRO A 109 13.79 -14.44 -9.69
CA PRO A 109 12.67 -14.82 -8.84
C PRO A 109 13.00 -14.91 -7.34
N SER A 110 14.22 -15.33 -6.99
CA SER A 110 14.70 -15.37 -5.60
C SER A 110 14.99 -13.99 -4.98
N GLU A 111 15.03 -12.93 -5.78
CA GLU A 111 15.41 -11.57 -5.39
C GLU A 111 14.26 -10.58 -5.62
N PHE A 112 13.03 -11.07 -5.83
CA PHE A 112 11.87 -10.21 -6.13
C PHE A 112 11.60 -9.15 -5.06
N THR A 113 11.99 -9.40 -3.82
CA THR A 113 11.77 -8.50 -2.69
C THR A 113 12.54 -7.18 -2.80
N VAL A 114 13.62 -7.13 -3.59
CA VAL A 114 14.39 -5.90 -3.85
C VAL A 114 14.01 -5.20 -5.16
N ALA A 115 13.12 -5.78 -5.96
CA ALA A 115 12.68 -5.21 -7.23
C ALA A 115 12.10 -3.77 -7.11
N PRO A 116 11.37 -3.41 -6.03
CA PRO A 116 10.89 -2.05 -5.84
C PRO A 116 11.98 -0.98 -5.84
N VAL A 117 13.18 -1.30 -5.34
CA VAL A 117 14.33 -0.35 -5.32
C VAL A 117 14.69 0.10 -6.74
N GLY A 118 14.85 -0.85 -7.66
CA GLY A 118 15.16 -0.55 -9.06
C GLY A 118 14.01 0.15 -9.78
N ALA A 119 12.76 -0.25 -9.52
CA ALA A 119 11.58 0.39 -10.08
C ALA A 119 11.42 1.84 -9.61
N ILE A 120 11.60 2.08 -8.30
CA ILE A 120 11.53 3.43 -7.72
C ILE A 120 12.66 4.30 -8.26
N SER A 121 13.90 3.82 -8.31
CA SER A 121 15.03 4.58 -8.87
C SER A 121 14.75 4.99 -10.31
N SER A 122 14.25 4.07 -11.13
CA SER A 122 13.92 4.35 -12.53
C SER A 122 12.77 5.34 -12.69
N VAL A 123 11.73 5.27 -11.86
CA VAL A 123 10.59 6.20 -11.96
C VAL A 123 10.97 7.59 -11.47
N LEU A 124 11.84 7.71 -10.45
CA LEU A 124 12.39 8.99 -10.00
C LEU A 124 13.17 9.68 -11.12
N GLU A 125 14.07 8.94 -11.78
CA GLU A 125 14.83 9.44 -12.92
C GLU A 125 13.91 9.94 -14.05
N LYS A 126 12.92 9.13 -14.44
CA LYS A 126 11.94 9.51 -15.48
C LYS A 126 11.11 10.73 -15.10
N ALA A 127 10.76 10.88 -13.83
CA ALA A 127 10.01 12.03 -13.33
C ALA A 127 10.87 13.28 -13.15
N GLY A 128 12.20 13.14 -13.15
CA GLY A 128 13.12 14.22 -12.81
C GLY A 128 13.03 14.62 -11.35
N TRP A 129 12.73 13.66 -10.45
CA TRP A 129 12.58 13.90 -9.01
C TRP A 129 13.73 13.28 -8.23
N ALA A 130 14.18 13.97 -7.19
CA ALA A 130 15.00 13.40 -6.14
C ALA A 130 14.12 12.72 -5.08
N VAL A 131 14.69 11.82 -4.29
CA VAL A 131 14.01 11.16 -3.15
C VAL A 131 13.37 12.20 -2.22
N ASN A 132 14.07 13.28 -1.93
CA ASN A 132 13.60 14.34 -1.03
C ASN A 132 12.46 15.20 -1.61
N ASP A 133 12.19 15.10 -2.91
CA ASP A 133 11.06 15.78 -3.55
C ASP A 133 9.74 15.05 -3.33
N VAL A 134 9.78 13.79 -2.90
CA VAL A 134 8.61 12.95 -2.71
C VAL A 134 8.05 13.16 -1.30
N ASP A 135 6.77 13.47 -1.25
CA ASP A 135 6.07 13.73 0.01
C ASP A 135 5.65 12.43 0.70
N LEU A 136 5.09 11.46 -0.06
CA LEU A 136 4.61 10.18 0.46
C LEU A 136 4.97 9.01 -0.46
N TRP A 137 5.12 7.85 0.17
CA TRP A 137 5.45 6.58 -0.46
C TRP A 137 4.41 5.52 -0.09
N GLU A 138 3.85 4.84 -1.06
CA GLU A 138 3.06 3.63 -0.87
C GLU A 138 3.84 2.45 -1.48
N ILE A 139 4.50 1.69 -0.64
CA ILE A 139 5.30 0.52 -1.04
C ILE A 139 4.59 -0.72 -0.50
N ASN A 140 4.06 -1.54 -1.39
CA ASN A 140 3.25 -2.69 -1.02
C ASN A 140 4.03 -3.68 -0.14
N GLU A 141 3.47 -3.98 1.02
CA GLU A 141 4.07 -4.86 2.04
C GLU A 141 3.71 -6.33 1.75
N ALA A 142 4.07 -6.87 0.57
CA ALA A 142 3.90 -8.31 0.32
C ALA A 142 4.55 -9.13 1.44
N PHE A 143 5.70 -8.65 1.88
CA PHE A 143 6.38 -8.97 3.14
C PHE A 143 6.89 -7.65 3.73
N ALA A 144 6.98 -7.54 5.04
CA ALA A 144 7.54 -6.36 5.71
C ALA A 144 8.93 -6.01 5.16
N MET A 145 9.76 -7.02 4.89
CA MET A 145 11.11 -6.84 4.36
C MET A 145 11.16 -6.14 2.99
N VAL A 146 10.12 -6.24 2.17
CA VAL A 146 10.06 -5.55 0.86
C VAL A 146 10.14 -4.04 1.05
N THR A 147 9.30 -3.51 1.93
CA THR A 147 9.27 -2.09 2.25
C THR A 147 10.49 -1.66 3.05
N MET A 148 10.93 -2.48 4.02
CA MET A 148 12.15 -2.21 4.81
C MET A 148 13.40 -2.11 3.92
N LEU A 149 13.55 -2.99 2.91
CA LEU A 149 14.66 -2.94 1.96
C LEU A 149 14.61 -1.63 1.13
N ALA A 150 13.44 -1.25 0.63
CA ALA A 150 13.30 -0.01 -0.11
C ALA A 150 13.64 1.22 0.76
N ILE A 151 13.16 1.27 2.01
CA ILE A 151 13.49 2.32 2.98
C ILE A 151 15.01 2.41 3.17
N ASN A 152 15.65 1.27 3.41
CA ASN A 152 17.09 1.23 3.71
C ASN A 152 17.95 1.59 2.50
N GLU A 153 17.67 0.99 1.33
CA GLU A 153 18.49 1.19 0.13
C GLU A 153 18.35 2.60 -0.45
N LEU A 154 17.13 3.15 -0.44
CA LEU A 154 16.84 4.48 -0.98
C LEU A 154 16.94 5.59 0.07
N LYS A 155 17.25 5.25 1.33
CA LYS A 155 17.33 6.20 2.47
C LYS A 155 16.05 7.01 2.63
N LEU A 156 14.89 6.33 2.53
CA LEU A 156 13.60 6.98 2.69
C LEU A 156 13.35 7.37 4.15
N ASP A 157 12.64 8.47 4.34
CA ASP A 157 12.07 8.83 5.64
C ASP A 157 10.89 7.88 5.93
N GLU A 158 11.05 6.98 6.91
CA GLU A 158 10.04 5.97 7.28
C GLU A 158 8.71 6.61 7.68
N SER A 159 8.73 7.85 8.20
CA SER A 159 7.51 8.57 8.58
C SER A 159 6.62 8.95 7.39
N LYS A 160 7.18 8.90 6.17
CA LYS A 160 6.49 9.19 4.91
C LYS A 160 6.08 7.92 4.15
N VAL A 161 6.41 6.74 4.67
CA VAL A 161 6.13 5.45 4.01
C VAL A 161 4.91 4.80 4.64
N ASN A 162 3.96 4.39 3.78
CA ASN A 162 2.75 3.66 4.18
C ASN A 162 2.10 4.31 5.42
N VAL A 163 1.81 5.60 5.29
CA VAL A 163 1.38 6.45 6.42
C VAL A 163 0.04 6.04 7.04
N ASN A 164 -0.74 5.25 6.32
CA ASN A 164 -2.01 4.70 6.77
C ASN A 164 -1.93 3.17 7.01
N GLY A 165 -0.72 2.63 7.22
CA GLY A 165 -0.47 1.20 7.26
C GLY A 165 -0.38 0.59 5.86
N GLY A 166 -0.05 -0.68 5.77
CA GLY A 166 0.12 -1.39 4.51
C GLY A 166 -0.37 -2.83 4.58
N ALA A 167 0.05 -3.65 3.60
CA ALA A 167 -0.52 -4.97 3.38
C ALA A 167 -0.28 -5.98 4.51
N CYS A 168 0.73 -5.79 5.36
CA CYS A 168 0.89 -6.62 6.56
C CYS A 168 -0.32 -6.49 7.51
N ALA A 169 -0.94 -5.30 7.56
CA ALA A 169 -2.13 -5.04 8.38
C ALA A 169 -3.44 -5.19 7.59
N LEU A 170 -3.48 -4.66 6.35
CA LEU A 170 -4.69 -4.52 5.54
C LEU A 170 -4.94 -5.70 4.60
N GLY A 171 -3.92 -6.56 4.39
CA GLY A 171 -3.99 -7.63 3.41
C GLY A 171 -3.54 -7.25 1.99
N HIS A 172 -3.41 -8.26 1.13
CA HIS A 172 -2.88 -8.12 -0.22
C HIS A 172 -3.76 -8.85 -1.23
N PRO A 173 -4.87 -8.25 -1.68
CA PRO A 173 -5.65 -8.74 -2.80
C PRO A 173 -4.84 -8.54 -4.09
N ILE A 174 -4.06 -9.54 -4.50
CA ILE A 174 -2.99 -9.45 -5.50
C ILE A 174 -3.47 -8.72 -6.78
N GLY A 175 -4.63 -9.08 -7.30
CA GLY A 175 -5.20 -8.44 -8.51
C GLY A 175 -5.69 -7.00 -8.32
N ALA A 176 -5.90 -6.54 -7.10
CA ALA A 176 -6.40 -5.21 -6.78
C ALA A 176 -5.34 -4.29 -6.16
N SER A 177 -4.27 -4.84 -5.60
CA SER A 177 -3.30 -4.08 -4.80
C SER A 177 -2.67 -2.91 -5.54
N GLY A 178 -2.39 -3.03 -6.84
CA GLY A 178 -1.85 -1.92 -7.62
C GLY A 178 -2.78 -0.71 -7.64
N ALA A 179 -4.06 -0.92 -7.91
CA ALA A 179 -5.06 0.14 -7.85
C ALA A 179 -5.30 0.62 -6.42
N ARG A 180 -5.35 -0.30 -5.42
CA ARG A 180 -5.57 0.01 -4.02
C ARG A 180 -4.52 0.97 -3.47
N ILE A 181 -3.22 0.69 -3.65
CA ILE A 181 -2.17 1.57 -3.12
C ILE A 181 -2.16 2.94 -3.80
N LEU A 182 -2.53 3.02 -5.08
CA LEU A 182 -2.69 4.31 -5.76
C LEU A 182 -3.86 5.12 -5.19
N VAL A 183 -5.00 4.48 -4.94
CA VAL A 183 -6.16 5.13 -4.29
C VAL A 183 -5.76 5.67 -2.92
N THR A 184 -5.14 4.84 -2.08
CA THR A 184 -4.68 5.25 -0.75
C THR A 184 -3.66 6.40 -0.82
N LEU A 185 -2.68 6.32 -1.73
CA LEU A 185 -1.68 7.39 -1.91
C LEU A 185 -2.33 8.72 -2.30
N ILE A 186 -3.25 8.71 -3.26
CA ILE A 186 -3.96 9.91 -3.72
C ILE A 186 -4.73 10.56 -2.57
N HIS A 187 -5.49 9.77 -1.82
CA HIS A 187 -6.27 10.27 -0.68
C HIS A 187 -5.37 10.72 0.48
N ALA A 188 -4.29 9.98 0.77
CA ALA A 188 -3.32 10.38 1.80
C ALA A 188 -2.63 11.72 1.47
N LEU A 189 -2.23 11.94 0.21
CA LEU A 189 -1.68 13.21 -0.25
C LEU A 189 -2.70 14.34 -0.09
N LYS A 190 -3.92 14.11 -0.57
CA LYS A 190 -5.01 15.10 -0.49
C LYS A 190 -5.35 15.48 0.95
N ASN A 191 -5.53 14.49 1.83
CA ASN A 191 -5.88 14.72 3.22
C ASN A 191 -4.80 15.49 4.00
N ARG A 192 -3.54 15.38 3.57
CA ARG A 192 -2.39 16.07 4.17
C ARG A 192 -1.97 17.34 3.45
N GLY A 193 -2.64 17.73 2.35
CA GLY A 193 -2.27 18.89 1.54
C GLY A 193 -0.91 18.75 0.81
N LEU A 194 -0.50 17.50 0.58
CA LEU A 194 0.74 17.12 -0.09
C LEU A 194 0.52 16.89 -1.59
N LYS A 195 1.60 16.75 -2.39
CA LYS A 195 1.49 16.80 -3.86
C LYS A 195 2.18 15.67 -4.60
N LYS A 196 3.34 15.21 -4.13
CA LYS A 196 4.18 14.25 -4.84
C LYS A 196 4.19 12.91 -4.12
N GLY A 197 3.81 11.86 -4.80
CA GLY A 197 3.82 10.52 -4.24
C GLY A 197 4.31 9.48 -5.23
N ILE A 198 4.83 8.38 -4.71
CA ILE A 198 5.24 7.21 -5.48
C ILE A 198 4.57 5.98 -4.87
N ALA A 199 3.98 5.16 -5.74
CA ALA A 199 3.49 3.83 -5.39
C ALA A 199 4.35 2.76 -6.06
N SER A 200 4.69 1.68 -5.36
CA SER A 200 5.50 0.58 -5.88
C SER A 200 5.10 -0.77 -5.30
N LEU A 201 5.24 -1.81 -6.12
CA LEU A 201 5.01 -3.21 -5.73
C LEU A 201 6.22 -4.05 -6.15
N CYS A 202 6.45 -5.16 -5.45
CA CYS A 202 7.53 -6.10 -5.80
C CYS A 202 7.18 -7.01 -6.98
N ILE A 203 5.89 -7.27 -7.17
CA ILE A 203 5.33 -8.00 -8.33
C ILE A 203 4.05 -7.25 -8.70
N GLY A 204 3.96 -6.77 -9.91
CA GLY A 204 2.83 -5.99 -10.42
C GLY A 204 2.25 -6.57 -11.69
#